data_f8f017f054297a5adfaf075fec63d888
#
_entry.id   f8f017f054297a5adfaf075fec63d888
#
_cell.length_a   1.000
_cell.length_b   1.000
_cell.length_c   1.000
_cell.angle_alpha   90.00
_cell.angle_beta   90.00
_cell.angle_gamma   90.00
#
_symmetry.space_group_name_H-M   'P 1'
#
loop_
_entity.id
_entity.type
_entity.pdbx_description
1 polymer ?
#
loop_
_entity_poly.entity_id
_entity_poly.type
_entity_poly.pdbx_seq_one_letter_code
_entity_poly.pdbx_strand_id
1 'polypeptide(L)'
;MKNIFFIGFTLIFLSSFSQKRIYGKVTDENNSPLEGASVYINNTTIGNSTDTNGEFVLNVKEGAHELIISYISYKTIRYSLNTNSFVKPLLFKLKPEDNLLNEVVLKKPKYDEEWKSNLVIFKRAFFGKTKMAEECDIINPKVLYFEFNRKTGELTAEVKEPLIIKHKGLGYLITFDLVEFSLKNNRLFFSGYTRYSNLKKSIRKKWKRNRLEAFNGSQMHFLRSLTSKQLKKNGFIVNQFRRELNTERPSEKEIKFAKELLQLQGNTISTLKKTKPPLTQLDSALVIMENSKKPKYIDYLYKRNISEEHMYSSNKNVSFLDFENYLTVIYTKEPEEENYLIGMFGKRKKAIGMQTSNIVLINGKSMIDKSGVLINPKAMYVEGYWGFESFANMLPTDYQTNKN
;
A
#
# COMPACT_ATOMS: atom_id res chain seq x y z
N MET A 1 -44.05 54.47 16.21
CA MET A 1 -43.70 53.04 15.98
C MET A 1 -42.35 52.99 15.27
N LYS A 2 -41.31 52.64 15.98
CA LYS A 2 -39.93 52.56 15.43
C LYS A 2 -39.60 51.12 15.11
N ASN A 3 -39.45 50.83 13.81
CA ASN A 3 -38.98 49.52 13.34
C ASN A 3 -37.47 49.43 13.51
N ILE A 4 -37.03 48.61 14.46
CA ILE A 4 -35.61 48.24 14.62
C ILE A 4 -35.33 47.10 13.67
N PHE A 5 -34.53 47.37 12.63
CA PHE A 5 -33.99 46.33 11.70
C PHE A 5 -32.79 45.69 12.39
N PHE A 6 -32.96 44.42 12.84
CA PHE A 6 -31.87 43.64 13.43
C PHE A 6 -31.11 42.94 12.26
N ILE A 7 -30.02 43.55 11.82
CA ILE A 7 -29.11 42.92 10.86
C ILE A 7 -28.25 41.90 11.64
N GLY A 8 -28.65 40.64 11.57
CA GLY A 8 -27.85 39.52 12.05
C GLY A 8 -26.62 39.34 11.19
N PHE A 9 -25.48 39.81 11.64
CA PHE A 9 -24.17 39.57 11.00
C PHE A 9 -23.76 38.12 11.28
N THR A 10 -24.06 37.22 10.33
CA THR A 10 -23.61 35.81 10.38
C THR A 10 -22.13 35.78 10.09
N LEU A 11 -21.31 35.66 11.11
CA LEU A 11 -19.88 35.40 11.03
C LEU A 11 -19.67 34.01 10.43
N ILE A 12 -19.49 33.91 9.12
CA ILE A 12 -19.02 32.72 8.44
C ILE A 12 -17.56 32.55 8.83
N PHE A 13 -17.29 31.64 9.77
CA PHE A 13 -15.95 31.15 10.05
C PHE A 13 -15.44 30.38 8.81
N LEU A 14 -14.86 31.12 7.87
CA LEU A 14 -14.00 30.53 6.84
C LEU A 14 -12.77 29.96 7.56
N SER A 15 -12.75 28.66 7.76
CA SER A 15 -11.54 27.96 8.18
C SER A 15 -10.50 28.14 7.08
N SER A 16 -9.74 29.24 7.13
CA SER A 16 -8.56 29.43 6.29
C SER A 16 -7.56 28.33 6.63
N PHE A 17 -7.52 27.30 5.82
CA PHE A 17 -6.40 26.36 5.87
C PHE A 17 -5.14 27.12 5.45
N SER A 18 -4.38 27.57 6.46
CA SER A 18 -3.12 28.25 6.23
C SER A 18 -2.19 27.33 5.46
N GLN A 19 -1.79 27.77 4.27
CA GLN A 19 -0.70 27.15 3.51
C GLN A 19 0.58 27.91 3.80
N LYS A 20 1.62 27.18 4.15
CA LYS A 20 2.96 27.73 4.33
C LYS A 20 3.72 27.64 3.01
N ARG A 21 4.35 28.73 2.63
CA ARG A 21 5.26 28.77 1.49
C ARG A 21 6.62 28.26 1.92
N ILE A 22 7.01 27.09 1.44
CA ILE A 22 8.30 26.46 1.66
C ILE A 22 9.16 26.72 0.43
N TYR A 23 10.37 27.16 0.62
CA TYR A 23 11.28 27.49 -0.47
C TYR A 23 12.72 27.10 -0.12
N GLY A 24 13.54 26.93 -1.15
CA GLY A 24 14.93 26.52 -0.97
C GLY A 24 15.64 26.35 -2.28
N LYS A 25 16.83 25.75 -2.19
CA LYS A 25 17.74 25.55 -3.31
C LYS A 25 18.32 24.14 -3.27
N VAL A 26 18.54 23.55 -4.47
CA VAL A 26 19.16 22.24 -4.67
C VAL A 26 20.43 22.44 -5.48
N THR A 27 21.54 21.91 -5.00
CA THR A 27 22.87 21.97 -5.65
C THR A 27 23.52 20.60 -5.68
N ASP A 28 24.56 20.46 -6.49
CA ASP A 28 25.50 19.35 -6.42
C ASP A 28 26.56 19.55 -5.31
N GLU A 29 27.53 18.64 -5.19
CA GLU A 29 28.61 18.74 -4.21
C GLU A 29 29.55 19.95 -4.44
N ASN A 30 29.61 20.46 -5.67
CA ASN A 30 30.42 21.62 -6.07
C ASN A 30 29.65 22.95 -5.93
N ASN A 31 28.44 22.92 -5.32
CA ASN A 31 27.50 24.03 -5.21
C ASN A 31 26.93 24.53 -6.55
N SER A 32 27.06 23.75 -7.64
CA SER A 32 26.39 24.08 -8.90
C SER A 32 24.90 23.84 -8.79
N PRO A 33 24.04 24.75 -9.26
CA PRO A 33 22.60 24.59 -9.18
C PRO A 33 22.14 23.38 -10.03
N LEU A 34 21.22 22.60 -9.50
CA LEU A 34 20.62 21.49 -10.21
C LEU A 34 19.23 21.90 -10.73
N GLU A 35 19.16 22.27 -12.01
CA GLU A 35 17.90 22.55 -12.71
C GLU A 35 17.11 21.27 -12.96
N GLY A 36 15.79 21.31 -12.75
CA GLY A 36 14.89 20.17 -13.00
C GLY A 36 14.90 19.12 -11.89
N ALA A 37 15.61 19.34 -10.78
CA ALA A 37 15.52 18.44 -9.63
C ALA A 37 14.07 18.40 -9.09
N SER A 38 13.56 17.21 -8.83
CA SER A 38 12.19 16.99 -8.35
C SER A 38 12.14 17.22 -6.85
N VAL A 39 11.32 18.16 -6.40
CA VAL A 39 11.10 18.47 -4.98
C VAL A 39 9.62 18.33 -4.69
N TYR A 40 9.24 17.39 -3.82
CA TYR A 40 7.82 17.10 -3.59
C TYR A 40 7.55 16.55 -2.18
N ILE A 41 6.33 16.73 -1.71
CA ILE A 41 5.84 16.08 -0.49
C ILE A 41 5.43 14.64 -0.85
N ASN A 42 6.01 13.67 -0.15
CA ASN A 42 5.77 12.26 -0.41
C ASN A 42 4.28 11.90 -0.36
N ASN A 43 3.86 11.05 -1.29
CA ASN A 43 2.48 10.57 -1.43
C ASN A 43 1.43 11.69 -1.63
N THR A 44 1.80 12.84 -2.23
CA THR A 44 0.86 13.95 -2.49
C THR A 44 0.89 14.42 -3.93
N THR A 45 -0.01 15.35 -4.26
CA THR A 45 0.03 16.13 -5.50
C THR A 45 0.91 17.38 -5.37
N ILE A 46 1.51 17.65 -4.21
CA ILE A 46 2.30 18.85 -3.93
C ILE A 46 3.76 18.60 -4.32
N GLY A 47 4.21 19.22 -5.39
CA GLY A 47 5.59 19.11 -5.84
C GLY A 47 5.90 20.05 -6.98
N ASN A 48 7.18 20.36 -7.15
CA ASN A 48 7.70 21.19 -8.23
C ASN A 48 9.07 20.68 -8.68
N SER A 49 9.56 21.19 -9.79
CA SER A 49 10.96 21.04 -10.19
C SER A 49 11.70 22.33 -9.92
N THR A 50 13.00 22.23 -9.65
CA THR A 50 13.87 23.40 -9.49
C THR A 50 14.02 24.14 -10.81
N ASP A 51 14.19 25.45 -10.73
CA ASP A 51 14.50 26.33 -11.85
C ASP A 51 15.99 26.29 -12.24
N THR A 52 16.40 27.15 -13.18
CA THR A 52 17.79 27.29 -13.65
C THR A 52 18.79 27.67 -12.56
N ASN A 53 18.33 28.30 -11.46
CA ASN A 53 19.14 28.64 -10.31
C ASN A 53 19.15 27.54 -9.25
N GLY A 54 18.48 26.40 -9.52
CA GLY A 54 18.26 25.33 -8.57
C GLY A 54 17.25 25.65 -7.49
N GLU A 55 16.43 26.70 -7.65
CA GLU A 55 15.48 27.15 -6.64
C GLU A 55 14.12 26.46 -6.80
N PHE A 56 13.43 26.25 -5.67
CA PHE A 56 12.08 25.69 -5.65
C PHE A 56 11.16 26.41 -4.66
N VAL A 57 9.88 26.35 -4.93
CA VAL A 57 8.81 26.86 -4.04
C VAL A 57 7.67 25.86 -3.99
N LEU A 58 7.20 25.54 -2.77
CA LEU A 58 6.05 24.68 -2.53
C LEU A 58 5.08 25.37 -1.58
N ASN A 59 3.77 25.19 -1.80
CA ASN A 59 2.73 25.59 -0.88
C ASN A 59 2.22 24.34 -0.15
N VAL A 60 2.54 24.22 1.14
CA VAL A 60 2.29 23.04 1.95
C VAL A 60 1.38 23.38 3.12
N LYS A 61 0.47 22.50 3.51
CA LYS A 61 -0.35 22.68 4.71
C LYS A 61 0.52 22.68 5.95
N GLU A 62 0.00 23.25 7.04
CA GLU A 62 0.66 23.18 8.34
C GLU A 62 0.74 21.74 8.85
N GLY A 63 1.90 21.38 9.43
CA GLY A 63 2.15 20.08 10.01
C GLY A 63 3.51 19.48 9.67
N ALA A 64 3.65 18.20 9.98
CA ALA A 64 4.81 17.40 9.65
C ALA A 64 4.62 16.72 8.29
N HIS A 65 5.64 16.77 7.45
CA HIS A 65 5.65 16.23 6.10
C HIS A 65 6.99 15.55 5.81
N GLU A 66 6.99 14.63 4.87
CA GLU A 66 8.21 14.08 4.30
C GLU A 66 8.46 14.73 2.94
N LEU A 67 9.52 15.54 2.85
CA LEU A 67 9.95 16.19 1.63
C LEU A 67 10.99 15.29 0.93
N ILE A 68 10.75 15.01 -0.33
CA ILE A 68 11.65 14.21 -1.18
C ILE A 68 12.31 15.12 -2.18
N ILE A 69 13.63 15.00 -2.29
CA ILE A 69 14.45 15.69 -3.28
C ILE A 69 15.15 14.62 -4.11
N SER A 70 14.84 14.55 -5.39
CA SER A 70 15.34 13.53 -6.31
C SER A 70 15.85 14.15 -7.60
N TYR A 71 16.98 13.66 -8.09
CA TYR A 71 17.56 14.03 -9.38
C TYR A 71 18.23 12.81 -10.00
N ILE A 72 18.17 12.69 -11.34
CA ILE A 72 18.71 11.51 -12.05
C ILE A 72 20.19 11.36 -11.74
N SER A 73 20.63 10.14 -11.41
CA SER A 73 22.02 9.78 -11.04
C SER A 73 22.52 10.40 -9.72
N TYR A 74 21.61 10.89 -8.87
CA TYR A 74 21.94 11.39 -7.53
C TYR A 74 21.16 10.63 -6.47
N LYS A 75 21.72 10.51 -5.27
CA LYS A 75 21.07 9.90 -4.12
C LYS A 75 19.88 10.74 -3.69
N THR A 76 18.70 10.14 -3.64
CA THR A 76 17.46 10.77 -3.17
C THR A 76 17.59 11.18 -1.71
N ILE A 77 17.29 12.45 -1.40
CA ILE A 77 17.23 12.96 -0.02
C ILE A 77 15.80 12.87 0.49
N ARG A 78 15.67 12.35 1.72
CA ARG A 78 14.44 12.39 2.53
C ARG A 78 14.63 13.40 3.65
N TYR A 79 13.75 14.37 3.71
CA TYR A 79 13.82 15.42 4.72
C TYR A 79 12.50 15.51 5.50
N SER A 80 12.59 15.36 6.83
CA SER A 80 11.43 15.54 7.71
C SER A 80 11.17 17.03 7.87
N LEU A 81 10.15 17.53 7.19
CA LEU A 81 9.75 18.92 7.19
C LEU A 81 8.63 19.17 8.22
N ASN A 82 8.89 20.05 9.20
CA ASN A 82 7.83 20.59 10.03
C ASN A 82 7.57 22.05 9.62
N THR A 83 6.42 22.28 8.98
CA THR A 83 6.08 23.61 8.46
C THR A 83 5.81 24.64 9.58
N ASN A 84 5.49 24.22 10.81
CA ASN A 84 5.27 25.13 11.93
C ASN A 84 6.57 25.78 12.43
N SER A 85 7.70 25.10 12.26
CA SER A 85 9.03 25.58 12.62
C SER A 85 9.85 26.08 11.41
N PHE A 86 9.25 26.17 10.24
CA PHE A 86 9.94 26.62 9.02
C PHE A 86 10.16 28.16 9.09
N VAL A 87 11.43 28.56 9.09
CA VAL A 87 11.85 29.96 9.21
C VAL A 87 12.87 30.38 8.16
N LYS A 88 13.63 29.42 7.61
CA LYS A 88 14.78 29.70 6.72
C LYS A 88 14.68 28.91 5.41
N PRO A 89 15.27 29.42 4.31
CA PRO A 89 15.35 28.65 3.06
C PRO A 89 16.00 27.28 3.31
N LEU A 90 15.46 26.24 2.68
CA LEU A 90 16.05 24.92 2.71
C LEU A 90 17.18 24.82 1.67
N LEU A 91 18.32 24.31 2.08
CA LEU A 91 19.47 24.10 1.19
C LEU A 91 19.75 22.60 1.15
N PHE A 92 19.66 22.01 -0.03
CA PHE A 92 19.94 20.61 -0.26
C PHE A 92 21.14 20.44 -1.19
N LYS A 93 22.08 19.64 -0.75
CA LYS A 93 23.25 19.27 -1.54
C LYS A 93 23.14 17.80 -1.90
N LEU A 94 22.85 17.51 -3.16
CA LEU A 94 22.77 16.14 -3.65
C LEU A 94 24.17 15.59 -3.93
N LYS A 95 24.35 14.32 -3.60
CA LYS A 95 25.54 13.55 -3.92
C LYS A 95 25.25 12.65 -5.10
N PRO A 96 26.16 12.54 -6.07
CA PRO A 96 26.06 11.53 -7.10
C PRO A 96 25.80 10.16 -6.47
N GLU A 97 25.02 9.35 -7.12
CA GLU A 97 24.87 7.96 -6.73
C GLU A 97 26.16 7.24 -7.15
N ASP A 98 27.03 6.96 -6.16
CA ASP A 98 28.22 6.18 -6.41
C ASP A 98 27.82 4.83 -6.97
N ASN A 99 28.12 4.60 -8.25
CA ASN A 99 28.02 3.27 -8.86
C ASN A 99 29.08 2.28 -8.29
N LEU A 100 29.74 2.64 -7.18
CA LEU A 100 30.57 1.76 -6.35
C LEU A 100 29.68 0.93 -5.43
N LEU A 101 28.83 0.26 -6.04
CA LEU A 101 28.10 -0.84 -5.49
C LEU A 101 29.02 -2.02 -5.27
N ASN A 102 28.79 -2.68 -4.16
CA ASN A 102 28.98 -4.11 -4.07
C ASN A 102 28.64 -4.71 -5.43
N GLU A 103 29.59 -5.40 -6.01
CA GLU A 103 29.58 -6.02 -7.31
C GLU A 103 28.53 -7.15 -7.43
N VAL A 104 27.28 -6.80 -7.20
CA VAL A 104 26.19 -7.45 -7.89
C VAL A 104 26.22 -6.78 -9.27
N VAL A 105 26.97 -7.37 -10.18
CA VAL A 105 26.89 -7.09 -11.60
C VAL A 105 25.42 -7.21 -11.96
N LEU A 106 24.70 -6.10 -11.95
CA LEU A 106 23.40 -6.00 -12.57
C LEU A 106 23.67 -6.25 -14.05
N LYS A 107 23.66 -7.55 -14.41
CA LYS A 107 23.71 -7.96 -15.81
C LYS A 107 22.68 -7.11 -16.51
N LYS A 108 23.08 -6.42 -17.60
CA LYS A 108 22.12 -5.65 -18.41
C LYS A 108 20.86 -6.51 -18.55
N PRO A 109 19.66 -6.00 -18.19
CA PRO A 109 18.47 -6.83 -18.22
C PRO A 109 18.32 -7.36 -19.64
N LYS A 110 18.33 -8.65 -19.77
CA LYS A 110 17.86 -9.27 -20.98
C LYS A 110 16.35 -9.14 -20.92
N TYR A 111 15.75 -8.36 -21.80
CA TYR A 111 14.29 -8.26 -21.93
C TYR A 111 13.73 -9.51 -22.63
N ASP A 112 14.14 -10.69 -22.12
CA ASP A 112 13.77 -12.00 -22.58
C ASP A 112 12.40 -12.45 -22.04
N GLU A 113 12.03 -13.68 -22.30
CA GLU A 113 10.74 -14.22 -21.86
C GLU A 113 10.64 -14.35 -20.33
N GLU A 114 11.75 -14.58 -19.62
CA GLU A 114 11.77 -14.59 -18.15
C GLU A 114 11.48 -13.20 -17.60
N TRP A 115 12.12 -12.16 -18.13
CA TRP A 115 11.84 -10.77 -17.75
C TRP A 115 10.39 -10.37 -18.04
N LYS A 116 9.85 -10.75 -19.22
CA LYS A 116 8.45 -10.48 -19.58
C LYS A 116 7.48 -11.15 -18.61
N SER A 117 7.75 -12.41 -18.27
CA SER A 117 6.95 -13.17 -17.30
C SER A 117 6.99 -12.51 -15.92
N ASN A 118 8.17 -12.09 -15.45
CA ASN A 118 8.34 -11.40 -14.19
C ASN A 118 7.64 -10.04 -14.19
N LEU A 119 7.65 -9.30 -15.30
CA LEU A 119 6.90 -8.04 -15.45
C LEU A 119 5.39 -8.26 -15.30
N VAL A 120 4.84 -9.33 -15.87
CA VAL A 120 3.42 -9.67 -15.72
C VAL A 120 3.08 -9.97 -14.27
N ILE A 121 3.92 -10.76 -13.58
CA ILE A 121 3.77 -11.08 -12.16
C ILE A 121 3.86 -9.80 -11.32
N PHE A 122 4.87 -8.97 -11.57
CA PHE A 122 5.07 -7.68 -10.91
C PHE A 122 3.84 -6.78 -11.06
N LYS A 123 3.39 -6.51 -12.30
CA LYS A 123 2.24 -5.64 -12.57
C LYS A 123 0.99 -6.15 -11.84
N ARG A 124 0.72 -7.46 -11.88
CA ARG A 124 -0.43 -8.06 -11.22
C ARG A 124 -0.37 -7.97 -9.69
N ALA A 125 0.81 -8.16 -9.10
CA ALA A 125 1.01 -8.03 -7.66
C ALA A 125 0.95 -6.57 -7.22
N PHE A 126 1.71 -5.69 -7.88
CA PHE A 126 1.87 -4.30 -7.52
C PHE A 126 0.58 -3.48 -7.71
N PHE A 127 -0.08 -3.58 -8.87
CA PHE A 127 -1.32 -2.85 -9.11
C PHE A 127 -2.54 -3.48 -8.41
N GLY A 128 -2.49 -4.76 -8.08
CA GLY A 128 -3.66 -5.49 -7.58
C GLY A 128 -4.50 -6.09 -8.71
N LYS A 129 -5.78 -6.33 -8.40
CA LYS A 129 -6.68 -7.06 -9.31
C LYS A 129 -8.04 -6.38 -9.49
N THR A 130 -8.17 -5.13 -9.08
CA THR A 130 -9.39 -4.33 -9.23
C THR A 130 -9.59 -3.88 -10.67
N LYS A 131 -10.77 -3.39 -11.00
CA LYS A 131 -11.02 -2.69 -12.27
C LYS A 131 -10.10 -1.48 -12.47
N MET A 132 -9.67 -0.84 -11.37
CA MET A 132 -8.70 0.26 -11.43
C MET A 132 -7.30 -0.21 -11.83
N ALA A 133 -6.91 -1.44 -11.48
CA ALA A 133 -5.63 -2.01 -11.88
C ALA A 133 -5.49 -2.16 -13.41
N GLU A 134 -6.59 -2.46 -14.11
CA GLU A 134 -6.63 -2.54 -15.58
C GLU A 134 -6.43 -1.18 -16.27
N GLU A 135 -6.72 -0.08 -15.55
CA GLU A 135 -6.55 1.30 -16.02
C GLU A 135 -5.14 1.86 -15.74
N CYS A 136 -4.23 1.04 -15.15
CA CYS A 136 -2.85 1.39 -14.85
C CYS A 136 -1.87 0.86 -15.89
N ASP A 137 -0.93 1.70 -16.28
CA ASP A 137 0.12 1.32 -17.22
C ASP A 137 1.48 1.90 -16.81
N ILE A 138 2.55 1.08 -16.85
CA ILE A 138 3.92 1.55 -16.64
C ILE A 138 4.46 1.99 -17.99
N ILE A 139 4.78 3.29 -18.12
CA ILE A 139 5.24 3.89 -19.39
C ILE A 139 6.68 3.48 -19.70
N ASN A 140 7.52 3.35 -18.68
CA ASN A 140 8.93 3.04 -18.78
C ASN A 140 9.29 1.67 -18.16
N PRO A 141 8.65 0.54 -18.53
CA PRO A 141 8.85 -0.73 -17.84
C PRO A 141 10.30 -1.25 -17.89
N LYS A 142 11.10 -0.80 -18.87
CA LYS A 142 12.49 -1.21 -19.04
C LYS A 142 13.44 -0.74 -17.95
N VAL A 143 13.00 0.13 -17.03
CA VAL A 143 13.79 0.53 -15.85
C VAL A 143 13.76 -0.52 -14.75
N LEU A 144 12.86 -1.54 -14.85
CA LEU A 144 12.72 -2.61 -13.89
C LEU A 144 13.75 -3.71 -14.10
N TYR A 145 14.36 -4.12 -13.00
CA TYR A 145 15.25 -5.28 -12.88
C TYR A 145 14.57 -6.28 -11.95
N PHE A 146 14.51 -7.55 -12.36
CA PHE A 146 13.90 -8.60 -11.59
C PHE A 146 14.93 -9.65 -11.19
N GLU A 147 14.81 -10.13 -9.96
CA GLU A 147 15.51 -11.32 -9.50
C GLU A 147 14.48 -12.32 -8.95
N PHE A 148 14.50 -13.53 -9.49
CA PHE A 148 13.67 -14.61 -9.02
C PHE A 148 14.51 -15.70 -8.33
N ASN A 149 14.38 -15.80 -7.03
CA ASN A 149 15.06 -16.82 -6.24
C ASN A 149 14.28 -18.14 -6.31
N ARG A 150 14.76 -19.07 -7.14
CA ARG A 150 14.12 -20.38 -7.35
C ARG A 150 14.04 -21.25 -6.08
N LYS A 151 14.95 -21.06 -5.11
CA LYS A 151 14.95 -21.83 -3.86
C LYS A 151 13.86 -21.36 -2.90
N THR A 152 13.62 -20.08 -2.82
CA THR A 152 12.65 -19.47 -1.91
C THR A 152 11.31 -19.17 -2.57
N GLY A 153 11.25 -19.14 -3.91
CA GLY A 153 10.09 -18.72 -4.69
C GLY A 153 9.81 -17.21 -4.56
N GLU A 154 10.82 -16.41 -4.23
CA GLU A 154 10.71 -14.97 -4.03
C GLU A 154 11.07 -14.22 -5.30
N LEU A 155 10.20 -13.29 -5.72
CA LEU A 155 10.45 -12.32 -6.77
C LEU A 155 10.74 -10.98 -6.12
N THR A 156 11.92 -10.40 -6.39
CA THR A 156 12.27 -9.03 -6.04
C THR A 156 12.34 -8.17 -7.30
N ALA A 157 12.19 -6.86 -7.12
CA ALA A 157 12.32 -5.88 -8.20
C ALA A 157 13.06 -4.64 -7.71
N GLU A 158 13.92 -4.13 -8.56
CA GLU A 158 14.69 -2.89 -8.36
C GLU A 158 14.51 -1.97 -9.58
N VAL A 159 14.74 -0.68 -9.39
CA VAL A 159 14.69 0.33 -10.45
C VAL A 159 15.94 1.20 -10.41
N LYS A 160 16.43 1.62 -11.58
CA LYS A 160 17.48 2.64 -11.69
C LYS A 160 16.93 4.06 -11.82
N GLU A 161 15.70 4.16 -12.25
CA GLU A 161 14.98 5.41 -12.43
C GLU A 161 13.55 5.22 -11.91
N PRO A 162 12.87 6.27 -11.44
CA PRO A 162 11.49 6.15 -10.99
C PRO A 162 10.57 5.56 -12.05
N LEU A 163 9.64 4.71 -11.63
CA LEU A 163 8.56 4.22 -12.47
C LEU A 163 7.62 5.38 -12.83
N ILE A 164 7.31 5.51 -14.10
CA ILE A 164 6.29 6.45 -14.59
C ILE A 164 5.02 5.65 -14.86
N ILE A 165 4.01 5.86 -14.05
CA ILE A 165 2.76 5.13 -14.08
C ILE A 165 1.64 6.06 -14.57
N LYS A 166 0.99 5.68 -15.66
CA LYS A 166 -0.19 6.36 -16.17
C LYS A 166 -1.44 5.67 -15.65
N HIS A 167 -2.15 6.32 -14.76
CA HIS A 167 -3.39 5.82 -14.19
C HIS A 167 -4.60 6.49 -14.87
N LYS A 168 -5.15 5.83 -15.90
CA LYS A 168 -6.26 6.37 -16.73
C LYS A 168 -7.57 6.45 -15.95
N GLY A 169 -7.80 5.53 -15.03
CA GLY A 169 -9.01 5.45 -14.20
C GLY A 169 -9.12 6.59 -13.20
N LEU A 170 -8.06 6.90 -12.48
CA LEU A 170 -8.02 8.00 -11.51
C LEU A 170 -7.56 9.33 -12.12
N GLY A 171 -7.00 9.32 -13.33
CA GLY A 171 -6.54 10.52 -14.03
C GLY A 171 -5.25 11.10 -13.45
N TYR A 172 -4.34 10.25 -13.00
CA TYR A 172 -3.02 10.63 -12.50
C TYR A 172 -1.89 10.13 -13.40
N LEU A 173 -0.85 10.93 -13.51
CA LEU A 173 0.50 10.50 -13.84
C LEU A 173 1.26 10.41 -12.52
N ILE A 174 1.80 9.24 -12.24
CA ILE A 174 2.43 8.93 -10.96
C ILE A 174 3.90 8.64 -11.23
N THR A 175 4.78 9.37 -10.55
CA THR A 175 6.21 9.04 -10.46
C THR A 175 6.41 8.26 -9.17
N PHE A 176 6.87 7.02 -9.27
CA PHE A 176 7.06 6.12 -8.14
C PHE A 176 8.53 5.68 -8.07
N ASP A 177 9.21 6.15 -7.07
CA ASP A 177 10.58 5.77 -6.77
C ASP A 177 10.56 4.52 -5.89
N LEU A 178 10.74 3.36 -6.51
CA LEU A 178 10.63 2.06 -5.85
C LEU A 178 11.85 1.82 -4.96
N VAL A 179 11.64 1.72 -3.65
CA VAL A 179 12.69 1.43 -2.66
C VAL A 179 12.82 -0.06 -2.41
N GLU A 180 11.70 -0.78 -2.33
CA GLU A 180 11.68 -2.21 -2.05
C GLU A 180 10.46 -2.85 -2.70
N PHE A 181 10.64 -4.02 -3.27
CA PHE A 181 9.56 -4.91 -3.73
C PHE A 181 9.95 -6.35 -3.46
N SER A 182 9.09 -7.08 -2.78
CA SER A 182 9.22 -8.52 -2.56
C SER A 182 7.85 -9.20 -2.66
N LEU A 183 7.79 -10.25 -3.46
CA LEU A 183 6.64 -11.12 -3.57
C LEU A 183 7.05 -12.55 -3.24
N LYS A 184 6.62 -13.06 -2.09
CA LYS A 184 6.94 -14.41 -1.60
C LYS A 184 5.72 -15.09 -1.01
N ASN A 185 5.45 -16.32 -1.40
CA ASN A 185 4.32 -17.10 -0.88
C ASN A 185 2.99 -16.33 -0.91
N ASN A 186 2.73 -15.60 -1.99
CA ASN A 186 1.56 -14.75 -2.18
C ASN A 186 1.48 -13.54 -1.20
N ARG A 187 2.56 -13.26 -0.47
CA ARG A 187 2.69 -12.06 0.37
C ARG A 187 3.48 -11.03 -0.41
N LEU A 188 2.85 -9.89 -0.63
CA LEU A 188 3.45 -8.73 -1.29
C LEU A 188 3.91 -7.74 -0.24
N PHE A 189 5.12 -7.25 -0.42
CA PHE A 189 5.58 -6.03 0.23
C PHE A 189 6.17 -5.10 -0.84
N PHE A 190 5.82 -3.84 -0.79
CA PHE A 190 6.48 -2.79 -1.55
C PHE A 190 6.53 -1.49 -0.76
N SER A 191 7.55 -0.70 -1.02
CA SER A 191 7.71 0.65 -0.47
C SER A 191 8.39 1.55 -1.48
N GLY A 192 8.13 2.84 -1.39
CA GLY A 192 8.71 3.83 -2.29
C GLY A 192 8.20 5.24 -2.00
N TYR A 193 8.70 6.21 -2.79
CA TYR A 193 8.27 7.60 -2.73
C TYR A 193 7.38 7.89 -3.94
N THR A 194 6.26 8.55 -3.68
CA THR A 194 5.25 8.77 -4.71
C THR A 194 4.95 10.24 -4.90
N ARG A 195 5.01 10.69 -6.16
CA ARG A 195 4.52 12.00 -6.59
C ARG A 195 3.36 11.81 -7.55
N TYR A 196 2.23 12.44 -7.25
CA TYR A 196 1.06 12.44 -8.12
C TYR A 196 0.98 13.74 -8.92
N SER A 197 0.62 13.64 -10.20
CA SER A 197 0.31 14.77 -11.07
C SER A 197 -0.98 14.48 -11.82
N ASN A 198 -1.83 15.48 -12.01
CA ASN A 198 -3.04 15.26 -12.82
C ASN A 198 -2.66 15.07 -14.29
N LEU A 199 -3.26 14.10 -15.00
CA LEU A 199 -3.07 13.88 -16.43
C LEU A 199 -3.53 15.07 -17.29
N LYS A 200 -4.43 15.90 -16.75
CA LYS A 200 -4.95 17.09 -17.42
C LYS A 200 -5.20 18.20 -16.40
N LYS A 201 -5.13 19.47 -16.84
CA LYS A 201 -5.45 20.64 -16.01
C LYS A 201 -6.89 20.58 -15.46
N SER A 202 -7.85 20.14 -16.27
CA SER A 202 -9.25 19.95 -15.87
C SER A 202 -9.52 18.52 -15.47
N ILE A 203 -10.06 18.32 -14.27
CA ILE A 203 -10.39 17.00 -13.73
C ILE A 203 -11.75 16.55 -14.30
N ARG A 204 -11.76 15.40 -15.00
CA ARG A 204 -12.97 14.86 -15.62
C ARG A 204 -13.95 14.32 -14.56
N LYS A 205 -15.26 14.35 -14.83
CA LYS A 205 -16.30 13.78 -13.96
C LYS A 205 -16.05 12.29 -13.65
N LYS A 206 -15.62 11.49 -14.64
CA LYS A 206 -15.23 10.07 -14.44
C LYS A 206 -14.14 9.94 -13.36
N TRP A 207 -13.11 10.78 -13.42
CA TRP A 207 -12.01 10.71 -12.45
C TRP A 207 -12.43 11.09 -11.03
N LYS A 208 -13.28 12.12 -10.89
CA LYS A 208 -13.84 12.51 -9.59
C LYS A 208 -14.63 11.37 -8.95
N ARG A 209 -15.51 10.72 -9.72
CA ARG A 209 -16.27 9.55 -9.28
C ARG A 209 -15.36 8.39 -8.89
N ASN A 210 -14.40 8.02 -9.75
CA ASN A 210 -13.49 6.92 -9.51
C ASN A 210 -12.58 7.17 -8.29
N ARG A 211 -12.14 8.43 -8.08
CA ARG A 211 -11.37 8.82 -6.89
C ARG A 211 -12.21 8.68 -5.61
N LEU A 212 -13.49 9.04 -5.67
CA LEU A 212 -14.40 8.86 -4.54
C LEU A 212 -14.62 7.37 -4.25
N GLU A 213 -14.83 6.57 -5.28
CA GLU A 213 -14.95 5.11 -5.18
C GLU A 213 -13.67 4.47 -4.60
N ALA A 214 -12.49 4.86 -5.08
CA ALA A 214 -11.21 4.39 -4.53
C ALA A 214 -10.94 4.88 -3.09
N PHE A 215 -11.53 6.00 -2.68
CA PHE A 215 -11.45 6.48 -1.30
C PHE A 215 -12.37 5.70 -0.36
N ASN A 216 -13.61 5.46 -0.77
CA ASN A 216 -14.60 4.77 0.04
C ASN A 216 -14.14 3.36 0.40
N GLY A 217 -14.24 3.00 1.67
CA GLY A 217 -13.80 1.70 2.16
C GLY A 217 -12.28 1.49 2.25
N SER A 218 -11.47 2.37 1.63
CA SER A 218 -10.01 2.24 1.62
C SER A 218 -9.36 2.31 3.01
N GLN A 219 -8.13 1.86 3.11
CA GLN A 219 -7.31 2.02 4.33
C GLN A 219 -7.21 3.49 4.77
N MET A 220 -7.04 4.43 3.83
CA MET A 220 -7.02 5.86 4.12
C MET A 220 -8.34 6.35 4.70
N HIS A 221 -9.49 5.92 4.15
CA HIS A 221 -10.81 6.25 4.68
C HIS A 221 -11.00 5.71 6.09
N PHE A 222 -10.61 4.46 6.33
CA PHE A 222 -10.66 3.84 7.65
C PHE A 222 -9.82 4.60 8.68
N LEU A 223 -8.54 4.87 8.39
CA LEU A 223 -7.64 5.55 9.33
C LEU A 223 -8.09 7.00 9.61
N ARG A 224 -8.60 7.71 8.61
CA ARG A 224 -9.21 9.03 8.81
C ARG A 224 -10.49 8.99 9.66
N SER A 225 -11.30 7.97 9.45
CA SER A 225 -12.51 7.76 10.24
C SER A 225 -12.17 7.41 11.69
N LEU A 226 -11.12 6.63 11.89
CA LEU A 226 -10.60 6.26 13.21
C LEU A 226 -10.07 7.51 13.96
N THR A 227 -9.20 8.30 13.33
CA THR A 227 -8.61 9.49 13.95
C THR A 227 -9.63 10.58 14.24
N SER A 228 -10.71 10.67 13.45
CA SER A 228 -11.83 11.59 13.67
C SER A 228 -12.96 11.01 14.56
N LYS A 229 -12.81 9.78 15.06
CA LYS A 229 -13.82 9.06 15.86
C LYS A 229 -15.17 8.96 15.17
N GLN A 230 -15.17 8.61 13.90
CA GLN A 230 -16.38 8.52 13.05
C GLN A 230 -16.54 7.19 12.31
N LEU A 231 -15.94 6.10 12.80
CA LEU A 231 -15.96 4.79 12.12
C LEU A 231 -17.40 4.36 11.78
N LYS A 232 -18.27 4.29 12.77
CA LYS A 232 -19.66 3.86 12.58
C LYS A 232 -20.43 4.76 11.61
N LYS A 233 -20.28 6.09 11.73
CA LYS A 233 -20.93 7.06 10.82
C LYS A 233 -20.46 6.89 9.38
N ASN A 234 -19.18 6.59 9.20
CA ASN A 234 -18.59 6.37 7.90
C ASN A 234 -18.81 4.96 7.35
N GLY A 235 -19.46 4.06 8.10
CA GLY A 235 -19.88 2.74 7.65
C GLY A 235 -18.87 1.64 7.92
N PHE A 236 -17.97 1.82 8.89
CA PHE A 236 -17.04 0.79 9.31
C PHE A 236 -17.55 0.03 10.53
N ILE A 237 -17.43 -1.28 10.48
CA ILE A 237 -17.59 -2.21 11.61
C ILE A 237 -16.24 -2.88 11.83
N VAL A 238 -15.79 -2.92 13.09
CA VAL A 238 -14.51 -3.54 13.43
C VAL A 238 -14.72 -4.63 14.47
N ASN A 239 -14.16 -5.79 14.19
CA ASN A 239 -14.16 -6.94 15.09
C ASN A 239 -12.72 -7.34 15.41
N GLN A 240 -12.51 -7.99 16.54
CA GLN A 240 -11.19 -8.46 16.95
C GLN A 240 -11.17 -9.97 17.06
N PHE A 241 -10.16 -10.61 16.47
CA PHE A 241 -9.99 -12.05 16.49
C PHE A 241 -8.54 -12.46 16.78
N ARG A 242 -8.38 -13.67 17.28
CA ARG A 242 -7.09 -14.32 17.49
C ARG A 242 -6.88 -15.38 16.44
N ARG A 243 -5.70 -15.42 15.85
CA ARG A 243 -5.31 -16.42 14.85
C ARG A 243 -4.36 -17.44 15.46
N GLU A 244 -4.71 -18.69 15.38
CA GLU A 244 -3.93 -19.81 15.92
C GLU A 244 -3.57 -20.80 14.82
N LEU A 245 -2.46 -21.52 15.01
CA LEU A 245 -2.13 -22.62 14.11
C LEU A 245 -3.16 -23.74 14.26
N ASN A 246 -3.62 -24.24 13.13
CA ASN A 246 -4.52 -25.39 13.12
C ASN A 246 -3.72 -26.67 13.41
N THR A 247 -3.85 -27.21 14.61
CA THR A 247 -3.16 -28.41 15.06
C THR A 247 -3.60 -29.68 14.32
N GLU A 248 -4.77 -29.66 13.68
CA GLU A 248 -5.22 -30.78 12.86
C GLU A 248 -4.60 -30.78 11.45
N ARG A 249 -3.92 -29.71 11.05
CA ARG A 249 -3.21 -29.64 9.79
C ARG A 249 -1.76 -30.10 10.01
N PRO A 250 -1.27 -31.08 9.23
CA PRO A 250 0.13 -31.51 9.32
C PRO A 250 1.11 -30.39 9.03
N SER A 251 2.29 -30.49 9.63
CA SER A 251 3.39 -29.56 9.36
C SER A 251 3.84 -29.61 7.89
N GLU A 252 4.47 -28.54 7.42
CA GLU A 252 4.99 -28.50 6.04
C GLU A 252 6.06 -29.59 5.77
N LYS A 253 6.78 -30.02 6.83
CA LYS A 253 7.75 -31.15 6.75
C LYS A 253 7.04 -32.46 6.48
N GLU A 254 5.99 -32.76 7.24
CA GLU A 254 5.18 -33.98 7.06
C GLU A 254 4.49 -33.99 5.70
N ILE A 255 3.95 -32.86 5.26
CA ILE A 255 3.33 -32.72 3.92
C ILE A 255 4.35 -32.96 2.81
N LYS A 256 5.57 -32.41 2.95
CA LYS A 256 6.64 -32.64 1.98
C LYS A 256 7.03 -34.12 1.93
N PHE A 257 7.26 -34.74 3.07
CA PHE A 257 7.60 -36.16 3.17
C PHE A 257 6.50 -37.05 2.56
N ALA A 258 5.23 -36.77 2.87
CA ALA A 258 4.10 -37.53 2.31
C ALA A 258 4.02 -37.39 0.77
N LYS A 259 4.28 -36.19 0.23
CA LYS A 259 4.35 -35.99 -1.22
C LYS A 259 5.45 -36.80 -1.88
N GLU A 260 6.66 -36.77 -1.32
CA GLU A 260 7.82 -37.53 -1.83
C GLU A 260 7.53 -39.03 -1.82
N LEU A 261 6.97 -39.54 -0.73
CA LEU A 261 6.61 -40.96 -0.61
C LEU A 261 5.55 -41.40 -1.63
N LEU A 262 4.53 -40.57 -1.87
CA LEU A 262 3.50 -40.85 -2.88
C LEU A 262 4.02 -40.72 -4.31
N GLN A 263 4.98 -39.85 -4.59
CA GLN A 263 5.62 -39.70 -5.90
C GLN A 263 6.50 -40.89 -6.27
N LEU A 264 7.19 -41.48 -5.29
CA LEU A 264 8.04 -42.66 -5.50
C LEU A 264 7.25 -43.92 -5.92
N GLN A 265 5.96 -43.98 -5.60
CA GLN A 265 5.13 -45.14 -5.89
C GLN A 265 4.42 -45.11 -7.27
N GLY A 266 4.58 -44.05 -8.05
CA GLY A 266 4.01 -43.93 -9.39
C GLY A 266 2.46 -43.86 -9.40
N ASN A 267 1.87 -44.02 -10.58
CA ASN A 267 0.41 -43.88 -10.82
C ASN A 267 -0.46 -45.01 -10.25
N THR A 268 0.07 -45.94 -9.52
CA THR A 268 -0.66 -47.12 -8.98
C THR A 268 -1.09 -46.92 -7.54
N ILE A 269 -1.67 -45.75 -7.22
CA ILE A 269 -2.24 -45.52 -5.89
C ILE A 269 -3.65 -46.09 -5.90
N SER A 270 -3.84 -47.22 -5.18
CA SER A 270 -5.17 -47.70 -4.85
C SER A 270 -5.95 -46.64 -4.12
N THR A 271 -7.12 -46.29 -4.64
CA THR A 271 -8.02 -45.26 -4.04
C THR A 271 -8.69 -45.72 -2.76
N LEU A 272 -8.40 -46.92 -2.29
CA LEU A 272 -8.96 -47.48 -1.07
C LEU A 272 -8.14 -47.02 0.16
N LYS A 273 -8.60 -45.95 0.75
CA LYS A 273 -8.04 -45.36 1.96
C LYS A 273 -8.41 -46.17 3.19
N LYS A 274 -7.42 -46.82 3.84
CA LYS A 274 -7.60 -47.36 5.19
C LYS A 274 -7.58 -46.21 6.23
N THR A 275 -8.60 -46.11 7.01
CA THR A 275 -8.73 -45.11 8.10
C THR A 275 -8.59 -45.71 9.50
N LYS A 276 -8.49 -47.04 9.62
CA LYS A 276 -8.32 -47.77 10.90
C LYS A 276 -6.97 -48.49 10.96
N PRO A 277 -6.31 -48.49 12.13
CA PRO A 277 -5.06 -49.23 12.31
C PRO A 277 -5.19 -50.74 12.03
N PRO A 278 -4.08 -51.40 11.64
CA PRO A 278 -2.75 -50.83 11.40
C PRO A 278 -2.70 -50.05 10.03
N LEU A 279 -2.12 -48.84 10.04
CA LEU A 279 -1.91 -48.05 8.82
C LEU A 279 -0.53 -48.36 8.23
N THR A 280 -0.48 -48.53 6.92
CA THR A 280 0.80 -48.51 6.21
C THR A 280 1.38 -47.12 6.11
N GLN A 281 2.65 -46.97 5.76
CA GLN A 281 3.26 -45.66 5.52
C GLN A 281 2.50 -44.88 4.42
N LEU A 282 1.97 -45.57 3.43
CA LEU A 282 1.16 -44.99 2.35
C LEU A 282 -0.21 -44.51 2.85
N ASP A 283 -0.89 -45.31 3.66
CA ASP A 283 -2.16 -44.92 4.27
C ASP A 283 -1.95 -43.64 5.09
N SER A 284 -0.86 -43.58 5.88
CA SER A 284 -0.47 -42.41 6.66
C SER A 284 -0.19 -41.19 5.75
N ALA A 285 0.51 -41.37 4.64
CA ALA A 285 0.79 -40.30 3.69
C ALA A 285 -0.50 -39.75 3.05
N LEU A 286 -1.46 -40.63 2.71
CA LEU A 286 -2.77 -40.21 2.17
C LEU A 286 -3.57 -39.41 3.20
N VAL A 287 -3.55 -39.79 4.49
CA VAL A 287 -4.20 -39.05 5.58
C VAL A 287 -3.53 -37.69 5.76
N ILE A 288 -2.21 -37.60 5.73
CA ILE A 288 -1.45 -36.33 5.79
C ILE A 288 -1.86 -35.44 4.61
N MET A 289 -1.91 -35.97 3.38
CA MET A 289 -2.30 -35.19 2.21
C MET A 289 -3.74 -34.68 2.26
N GLU A 290 -4.66 -35.47 2.83
CA GLU A 290 -6.04 -35.02 3.04
C GLU A 290 -6.09 -33.88 4.08
N ASN A 291 -5.46 -34.06 5.22
CA ASN A 291 -5.41 -33.04 6.26
C ASN A 291 -4.64 -31.79 5.85
N SER A 292 -3.72 -31.89 4.88
CA SER A 292 -3.01 -30.74 4.32
C SER A 292 -3.94 -29.73 3.60
N LYS A 293 -5.16 -30.15 3.22
CA LYS A 293 -6.20 -29.28 2.63
C LYS A 293 -6.88 -28.41 3.68
N LYS A 294 -6.76 -28.74 4.97
CA LYS A 294 -7.28 -27.93 6.06
C LYS A 294 -6.58 -26.56 6.09
N PRO A 295 -7.25 -25.49 6.52
CA PRO A 295 -6.63 -24.18 6.64
C PRO A 295 -5.45 -24.25 7.63
N LYS A 296 -4.38 -23.52 7.32
CA LYS A 296 -3.18 -23.47 8.16
C LYS A 296 -3.45 -22.79 9.51
N TYR A 297 -4.40 -21.86 9.54
CA TYR A 297 -4.77 -21.10 10.73
C TYR A 297 -6.27 -21.18 10.94
N ILE A 298 -6.68 -21.07 12.21
CA ILE A 298 -8.07 -20.93 12.65
C ILE A 298 -8.20 -19.57 13.32
N ASP A 299 -9.21 -18.82 12.91
CA ASP A 299 -9.48 -17.48 13.42
C ASP A 299 -10.61 -17.55 14.46
N TYR A 300 -10.31 -17.15 15.70
CA TYR A 300 -11.26 -17.12 16.82
C TYR A 300 -11.69 -15.70 17.11
N LEU A 301 -12.94 -15.38 16.71
CA LEU A 301 -13.56 -14.10 16.99
C LEU A 301 -13.91 -14.00 18.50
N TYR A 302 -13.43 -12.96 19.18
CA TYR A 302 -13.67 -12.79 20.62
C TYR A 302 -14.25 -11.42 21.00
N LYS A 303 -14.11 -10.38 20.15
CA LYS A 303 -14.79 -9.09 20.35
C LYS A 303 -15.46 -8.63 19.05
N ARG A 304 -16.69 -8.14 19.15
CA ARG A 304 -17.46 -7.61 18.02
C ARG A 304 -17.73 -6.13 18.22
N ASN A 305 -17.82 -5.38 17.12
CA ASN A 305 -18.18 -3.96 17.12
C ASN A 305 -17.37 -3.13 18.11
N ILE A 306 -16.02 -3.29 18.07
CA ILE A 306 -15.14 -2.55 18.97
C ILE A 306 -15.15 -1.05 18.61
N SER A 307 -15.10 -0.21 19.64
CA SER A 307 -15.02 1.25 19.47
C SER A 307 -13.60 1.71 19.16
N GLU A 308 -13.47 2.94 18.68
CA GLU A 308 -12.19 3.54 18.32
C GLU A 308 -11.18 3.51 19.48
N GLU A 309 -11.62 3.64 20.70
CA GLU A 309 -10.78 3.69 21.90
C GLU A 309 -10.03 2.39 22.19
N HIS A 310 -10.51 1.25 21.65
CA HIS A 310 -9.83 -0.04 21.76
C HIS A 310 -8.64 -0.20 20.81
N MET A 311 -8.51 0.67 19.82
CA MET A 311 -7.49 0.53 18.79
C MET A 311 -6.76 1.84 18.48
N TYR A 312 -7.17 2.95 19.10
CA TYR A 312 -6.64 4.27 18.83
C TYR A 312 -6.40 5.03 20.14
N SER A 313 -5.21 5.58 20.24
CA SER A 313 -4.88 6.50 21.34
C SER A 313 -4.23 7.77 20.79
N SER A 314 -4.46 8.90 21.44
CA SER A 314 -3.80 10.17 21.11
C SER A 314 -3.24 10.84 22.34
N ASN A 315 -2.04 11.40 22.22
CA ASN A 315 -1.38 12.18 23.25
C ASN A 315 -0.77 13.42 22.62
N LYS A 316 -1.17 14.63 23.10
CA LYS A 316 -0.63 15.97 22.73
C LYS A 316 -0.56 16.28 21.22
N ASN A 317 -0.94 15.71 20.28
CA ASN A 317 -0.85 15.87 18.81
C ASN A 317 -0.29 14.64 18.08
N VAL A 318 0.05 13.59 18.82
CA VAL A 318 0.51 12.33 18.23
C VAL A 318 -0.58 11.29 18.40
N SER A 319 -0.94 10.65 17.32
CA SER A 319 -1.95 9.61 17.27
C SER A 319 -1.30 8.26 17.03
N PHE A 320 -1.85 7.22 17.66
CA PHE A 320 -1.31 5.88 17.56
C PHE A 320 -2.42 4.88 17.25
N LEU A 321 -2.11 3.97 16.36
CA LEU A 321 -2.81 2.71 16.19
C LEU A 321 -2.21 1.73 17.20
N ASP A 322 -3.04 1.16 18.07
CA ASP A 322 -2.60 0.33 19.18
C ASP A 322 -3.66 -0.74 19.47
N PHE A 323 -3.38 -1.96 19.08
CA PHE A 323 -4.25 -3.11 19.34
C PHE A 323 -3.44 -4.40 19.28
N GLU A 324 -3.93 -5.41 19.99
CA GLU A 324 -3.37 -6.76 19.98
C GLU A 324 -4.11 -7.66 18.99
N ASN A 325 -3.45 -8.72 18.52
CA ASN A 325 -4.01 -9.70 17.61
C ASN A 325 -4.45 -9.10 16.27
N TYR A 326 -5.53 -9.58 15.69
CA TYR A 326 -6.05 -9.17 14.40
C TYR A 326 -7.34 -8.37 14.53
N LEU A 327 -7.51 -7.39 13.68
CA LEU A 327 -8.80 -6.73 13.46
C LEU A 327 -9.37 -7.14 12.11
N THR A 328 -10.66 -7.46 12.08
CA THR A 328 -11.45 -7.51 10.86
C THR A 328 -12.17 -6.19 10.68
N VAL A 329 -11.87 -5.49 9.61
CA VAL A 329 -12.49 -4.22 9.22
C VAL A 329 -13.48 -4.49 8.09
N ILE A 330 -14.75 -4.17 8.31
CA ILE A 330 -15.84 -4.36 7.36
C ILE A 330 -16.37 -3.00 6.96
N TYR A 331 -16.35 -2.69 5.65
CA TYR A 331 -16.99 -1.51 5.11
C TYR A 331 -18.37 -1.87 4.58
N THR A 332 -19.42 -1.24 5.15
CA THR A 332 -20.82 -1.67 4.94
C THR A 332 -21.56 -0.90 3.86
N LYS A 333 -20.94 0.15 3.29
CA LYS A 333 -21.64 1.00 2.31
C LYS A 333 -21.42 0.58 0.86
N GLU A 334 -20.44 -0.29 0.61
CA GLU A 334 -20.15 -0.80 -0.73
C GLU A 334 -19.88 -2.31 -0.69
N PRO A 335 -20.39 -3.08 -1.66
CA PRO A 335 -20.02 -4.47 -1.81
C PRO A 335 -18.60 -4.62 -2.34
N GLU A 336 -18.03 -5.81 -2.19
CA GLU A 336 -16.79 -6.19 -2.85
C GLU A 336 -16.98 -6.33 -4.37
N GLU A 337 -15.94 -6.07 -5.17
CA GLU A 337 -15.98 -6.23 -6.62
C GLU A 337 -16.27 -7.69 -7.03
N GLU A 338 -16.95 -7.88 -8.17
CA GLU A 338 -17.28 -9.22 -8.68
C GLU A 338 -16.07 -10.10 -8.92
N ASN A 339 -14.93 -9.51 -9.35
CA ASN A 339 -13.67 -10.20 -9.59
C ASN A 339 -12.85 -10.48 -8.33
N TYR A 340 -13.27 -10.01 -7.16
CA TYR A 340 -12.69 -10.40 -5.88
C TYR A 340 -13.02 -11.87 -5.58
N LEU A 341 -12.05 -12.62 -5.06
CA LEU A 341 -12.17 -14.06 -4.76
C LEU A 341 -12.46 -14.97 -5.98
N ILE A 342 -12.20 -14.51 -7.19
CA ILE A 342 -12.23 -15.40 -8.37
C ILE A 342 -11.16 -16.49 -8.22
N GLY A 343 -11.58 -17.75 -8.38
CA GLY A 343 -10.69 -18.91 -8.35
C GLY A 343 -9.98 -19.15 -9.68
N MET A 344 -9.18 -20.22 -9.72
CA MET A 344 -8.36 -20.62 -10.89
C MET A 344 -9.21 -20.83 -12.16
N PHE A 345 -10.46 -21.26 -12.03
CA PHE A 345 -11.37 -21.55 -13.15
C PHE A 345 -12.29 -20.36 -13.52
N GLY A 346 -11.94 -19.15 -13.12
CA GLY A 346 -12.74 -17.95 -13.41
C GLY A 346 -14.08 -17.86 -12.65
N LYS A 347 -14.37 -18.80 -11.75
CA LYS A 347 -15.58 -18.80 -10.94
C LYS A 347 -15.31 -18.18 -9.57
N ARG A 348 -16.25 -17.38 -9.10
CA ARG A 348 -16.20 -16.80 -7.76
C ARG A 348 -16.39 -17.88 -6.68
N LYS A 349 -15.55 -17.85 -5.64
CA LYS A 349 -15.54 -18.87 -4.57
C LYS A 349 -16.68 -18.67 -3.55
N LYS A 350 -17.17 -17.44 -3.38
CA LYS A 350 -18.20 -17.07 -2.41
C LYS A 350 -19.18 -16.07 -3.04
N ALA A 351 -20.37 -15.93 -2.47
CA ALA A 351 -21.30 -14.84 -2.80
C ALA A 351 -20.65 -13.47 -2.56
N ILE A 352 -21.12 -12.46 -3.29
CA ILE A 352 -20.68 -11.08 -3.10
C ILE A 352 -21.06 -10.64 -1.67
N GLY A 353 -20.06 -10.19 -0.92
CA GLY A 353 -20.20 -9.68 0.44
C GLY A 353 -19.84 -8.21 0.54
N MET A 354 -19.74 -7.72 1.77
CA MET A 354 -19.20 -6.40 2.06
C MET A 354 -17.68 -6.43 2.01
N GLN A 355 -17.06 -5.33 1.61
CA GLN A 355 -15.60 -5.19 1.59
C GLN A 355 -15.04 -5.50 2.98
N THR A 356 -14.24 -6.56 3.08
CA THR A 356 -13.71 -7.06 4.35
C THR A 356 -12.21 -7.22 4.27
N SER A 357 -11.50 -6.60 5.20
CA SER A 357 -10.05 -6.65 5.32
C SER A 357 -9.62 -7.02 6.73
N ASN A 358 -8.53 -7.76 6.87
CA ASN A 358 -7.91 -8.04 8.15
C ASN A 358 -6.61 -7.27 8.28
N ILE A 359 -6.34 -6.76 9.47
CA ILE A 359 -5.10 -6.04 9.78
C ILE A 359 -4.49 -6.56 11.07
N VAL A 360 -3.15 -6.53 11.13
CA VAL A 360 -2.38 -6.85 12.33
C VAL A 360 -1.16 -5.93 12.41
N LEU A 361 -0.85 -5.47 13.62
CA LEU A 361 0.38 -4.71 13.89
C LEU A 361 1.55 -5.70 14.04
N ILE A 362 2.64 -5.46 13.28
CA ILE A 362 3.80 -6.36 13.28
C ILE A 362 4.71 -6.08 14.48
N ASN A 363 4.92 -4.82 14.81
CA ASN A 363 5.85 -4.36 15.84
C ASN A 363 5.12 -3.61 16.97
N GLY A 364 3.85 -3.93 17.23
CA GLY A 364 3.02 -3.25 18.21
C GLY A 364 2.59 -1.86 17.77
N LYS A 365 2.44 -0.95 18.71
CA LYS A 365 1.94 0.40 18.55
C LYS A 365 2.62 1.18 17.41
N SER A 366 1.82 1.77 16.52
CA SER A 366 2.31 2.54 15.37
C SER A 366 1.70 3.94 15.30
N MET A 367 2.52 4.92 14.93
CA MET A 367 2.08 6.31 14.77
C MET A 367 1.24 6.48 13.49
N ILE A 368 0.16 7.24 13.62
CA ILE A 368 -0.69 7.68 12.49
C ILE A 368 -0.67 9.20 12.46
N ASP A 369 -0.52 9.77 11.27
CA ASP A 369 -0.72 11.20 11.07
C ASP A 369 -2.21 11.57 10.95
N LYS A 370 -2.51 12.87 10.98
CA LYS A 370 -3.89 13.39 10.83
C LYS A 370 -4.47 13.17 9.42
N SER A 371 -3.66 12.83 8.44
CA SER A 371 -4.07 12.52 7.07
C SER A 371 -4.52 11.06 6.91
N GLY A 372 -4.43 10.25 7.97
CA GLY A 372 -4.75 8.84 7.95
C GLY A 372 -3.65 7.99 7.31
N VAL A 373 -2.39 8.35 7.55
CA VAL A 373 -1.22 7.63 7.04
C VAL A 373 -0.41 7.08 8.20
N LEU A 374 0.01 5.81 8.09
CA LEU A 374 0.97 5.23 9.02
C LEU A 374 2.36 5.80 8.74
N ILE A 375 3.02 6.31 9.79
CA ILE A 375 4.37 6.86 9.67
C ILE A 375 5.38 5.76 9.28
N ASN A 376 5.19 4.55 9.81
CA ASN A 376 5.95 3.38 9.38
C ASN A 376 5.04 2.42 8.58
N PRO A 377 5.17 2.36 7.24
CA PRO A 377 4.35 1.48 6.42
C PRO A 377 4.58 -0.01 6.70
N LYS A 378 5.73 -0.39 7.26
CA LYS A 378 6.03 -1.78 7.67
C LYS A 378 5.37 -2.18 9.00
N ALA A 379 4.72 -1.27 9.70
CA ALA A 379 4.14 -1.55 11.02
C ALA A 379 2.85 -2.37 10.96
N MET A 380 2.17 -2.41 9.83
CA MET A 380 0.88 -3.08 9.68
C MET A 380 0.87 -4.00 8.47
N TYR A 381 0.47 -5.24 8.71
CA TYR A 381 0.18 -6.19 7.63
C TYR A 381 -1.32 -6.20 7.35
N VAL A 382 -1.67 -6.31 6.07
CA VAL A 382 -3.04 -6.20 5.57
C VAL A 382 -3.39 -7.43 4.73
N GLU A 383 -4.58 -8.00 4.95
CA GLU A 383 -5.14 -9.11 4.17
C GLU A 383 -6.55 -8.73 3.68
N GLY A 384 -7.07 -9.50 2.74
CA GLY A 384 -8.44 -9.36 2.27
C GLY A 384 -8.60 -8.29 1.20
N TYR A 385 -9.66 -7.50 1.30
CA TYR A 385 -10.05 -6.59 0.22
C TYR A 385 -9.02 -5.50 -0.05
N TRP A 386 -8.39 -4.90 0.97
CA TRP A 386 -7.32 -3.92 0.76
C TRP A 386 -6.08 -4.51 0.09
N GLY A 387 -5.77 -5.80 0.35
CA GLY A 387 -4.71 -6.50 -0.38
C GLY A 387 -5.05 -6.77 -1.85
N PHE A 388 -6.35 -6.91 -2.16
CA PHE A 388 -6.85 -7.02 -3.54
C PHE A 388 -6.76 -5.68 -4.28
N GLU A 389 -7.02 -4.57 -3.62
CA GLU A 389 -6.96 -3.20 -4.18
C GLU A 389 -5.53 -2.79 -4.52
N SER A 390 -4.58 -3.03 -3.62
CA SER A 390 -3.16 -2.71 -3.77
C SER A 390 -2.90 -1.28 -4.29
N PHE A 391 -1.83 -1.06 -5.07
CA PHE A 391 -1.40 0.27 -5.53
C PHE A 391 -2.43 1.00 -6.40
N ALA A 392 -3.19 0.29 -7.24
CA ALA A 392 -4.11 0.93 -8.18
C ALA A 392 -5.26 1.71 -7.52
N ASN A 393 -5.62 1.37 -6.29
CA ASN A 393 -6.65 2.10 -5.55
C ASN A 393 -6.07 3.16 -4.59
N MET A 394 -4.73 3.30 -4.54
CA MET A 394 -4.11 4.30 -3.67
C MET A 394 -4.34 5.71 -4.20
N LEU A 395 -4.71 6.60 -3.29
CA LEU A 395 -4.89 8.02 -3.56
C LEU A 395 -3.79 8.84 -2.89
N PRO A 396 -3.48 10.02 -3.43
CA PRO A 396 -2.56 10.93 -2.76
C PRO A 396 -3.12 11.36 -1.39
N THR A 397 -2.24 11.53 -0.40
CA THR A 397 -2.64 11.82 0.98
C THR A 397 -3.26 13.21 1.15
N ASP A 398 -3.10 14.10 0.19
CA ASP A 398 -3.78 15.39 0.11
C ASP A 398 -5.17 15.32 -0.56
N TYR A 399 -5.62 14.14 -1.01
CA TYR A 399 -6.97 13.96 -1.55
C TYR A 399 -8.05 14.29 -0.51
N GLN A 400 -9.08 15.02 -0.96
CA GLN A 400 -10.22 15.44 -0.13
C GLN A 400 -11.51 15.21 -0.92
N THR A 401 -12.50 14.58 -0.29
CA THR A 401 -13.79 14.25 -0.93
C THR A 401 -14.60 15.49 -1.34
N ASN A 402 -14.46 16.61 -0.63
CA ASN A 402 -15.29 17.81 -0.83
C ASN A 402 -14.65 18.89 -1.73
N LYS A 403 -13.45 18.65 -2.28
CA LYS A 403 -12.73 19.62 -3.13
C LYS A 403 -12.69 19.25 -4.61
N ASN A 404 -13.45 18.26 -5.02
CA ASN A 404 -13.44 17.76 -6.40
C ASN A 404 -14.69 18.15 -7.18
#